data_4d612d947f6236fb0b25a3665c844e25
#
_entry.id   4d612d947f6236fb0b25a3665c844e25
#
_cell.length_a   1.000
_cell.length_b   1.000
_cell.length_c   1.000
_cell.angle_alpha   90.00
_cell.angle_beta   90.00
_cell.angle_gamma   90.00
#
_symmetry.space_group_name_H-M   'P 1'
#
loop_
_entity.id
_entity.type
_entity.pdbx_description
1 polymer ?
#
loop_
_entity_poly.entity_id
_entity_poly.type
_entity_poly.pdbx_seq_one_letter_code
_entity_poly.pdbx_strand_id
1 'polypeptide(L)'
;MVAVPIKPEYGPTLGRLLSPRWRAASPLVRGLVRVAIVGLIALLLGAFLTLENAHYAQGGSTPFSFSYRGLHRVVPEPGEYVKLERHSSSGRLEDSYAVRPLTLPPYTGGQSGELALFAAGYIERLRAGDRAFVLRGEGKTRVNAVPAYQVVYTTVLGGREMYGRNVLLLPQRPRARHGVSIVMLTSPTANAQVTSPSEVASEGVLLRPLKTFTLG
;
A
#
# COMPACT_ATOMS: atom_id res chain seq x y z
N MET A 1 -19.10 1.43 -51.90
CA MET A 1 -18.37 2.48 -51.15
C MET A 1 -17.25 1.79 -50.38
N VAL A 2 -16.01 1.99 -50.85
CA VAL A 2 -14.83 1.41 -50.16
C VAL A 2 -14.36 2.45 -49.16
N ALA A 3 -14.41 2.11 -47.84
CA ALA A 3 -13.88 2.96 -46.78
C ALA A 3 -12.35 2.98 -46.86
N VAL A 4 -11.77 4.12 -47.22
CA VAL A 4 -10.32 4.34 -47.17
C VAL A 4 -9.91 4.48 -45.71
N PRO A 5 -9.03 3.62 -45.16
CA PRO A 5 -8.57 3.76 -43.79
C PRO A 5 -7.72 5.03 -43.67
N ILE A 6 -8.19 5.99 -42.90
CA ILE A 6 -7.43 7.20 -42.55
C ILE A 6 -6.30 6.75 -41.62
N LYS A 7 -5.07 6.69 -42.15
CA LYS A 7 -3.87 6.52 -41.29
C LYS A 7 -3.70 7.76 -40.42
N PRO A 8 -3.60 7.62 -39.08
CA PRO A 8 -3.29 8.76 -38.26
C PRO A 8 -1.90 9.31 -38.63
N GLU A 9 -1.85 10.55 -39.11
CA GLU A 9 -0.61 11.27 -39.38
C GLU A 9 0.03 11.60 -38.02
N TYR A 10 0.95 10.75 -37.56
CA TYR A 10 1.83 11.11 -36.48
C TYR A 10 2.75 12.23 -36.98
N GLY A 11 2.72 13.37 -36.30
CA GLY A 11 3.64 14.49 -36.58
C GLY A 11 5.12 14.05 -36.58
N PRO A 12 6.04 14.87 -37.02
CA PRO A 12 7.44 14.51 -37.20
C PRO A 12 8.02 14.00 -35.87
N THR A 13 8.61 12.82 -35.89
CA THR A 13 9.24 12.22 -34.71
C THR A 13 10.36 13.14 -34.18
N LEU A 14 10.52 13.20 -32.85
CA LEU A 14 11.58 13.97 -32.18
C LEU A 14 12.96 13.78 -32.84
N GLY A 15 13.26 12.57 -33.31
CA GLY A 15 14.49 12.28 -34.05
C GLY A 15 14.62 13.04 -35.36
N ARG A 16 13.53 13.25 -36.10
CA ARG A 16 13.55 14.06 -37.36
C ARG A 16 13.73 15.54 -37.08
N LEU A 17 13.18 16.06 -36.00
CA LEU A 17 13.31 17.47 -35.61
C LEU A 17 14.71 17.79 -35.03
N LEU A 18 15.31 16.87 -34.30
CA LEU A 18 16.60 17.07 -33.63
C LEU A 18 17.81 16.73 -34.50
N SER A 19 17.65 15.82 -35.52
CA SER A 19 18.76 15.32 -36.34
C SER A 19 19.53 16.42 -37.12
N PRO A 20 18.91 17.45 -37.71
CA PRO A 20 19.66 18.49 -38.39
C PRO A 20 20.50 19.35 -37.46
N ARG A 21 19.92 19.71 -36.30
CA ARG A 21 20.61 20.50 -35.27
C ARG A 21 21.75 19.72 -34.61
N TRP A 22 21.53 18.41 -34.43
CA TRP A 22 22.56 17.52 -33.86
C TRP A 22 23.75 17.37 -34.81
N ARG A 23 23.52 17.27 -36.16
CA ARG A 23 24.58 17.17 -37.14
C ARG A 23 25.37 18.48 -37.29
N ALA A 24 24.71 19.62 -37.11
CA ALA A 24 25.35 20.94 -37.14
C ALA A 24 26.12 21.31 -35.85
N ALA A 25 25.87 20.63 -34.77
CA ALA A 25 26.51 20.90 -33.48
C ALA A 25 27.99 20.50 -33.50
N SER A 26 28.84 21.33 -32.86
CA SER A 26 30.26 21.05 -32.71
C SER A 26 30.52 19.74 -31.94
N PRO A 27 31.67 19.08 -32.15
CA PRO A 27 31.99 17.84 -31.42
C PRO A 27 32.01 18.02 -29.91
N LEU A 28 32.40 19.20 -29.41
CA LEU A 28 32.37 19.55 -27.98
C LEU A 28 30.93 19.58 -27.44
N VAL A 29 29.98 20.20 -28.16
CA VAL A 29 28.57 20.25 -27.74
C VAL A 29 27.96 18.85 -27.73
N ARG A 30 28.26 18.00 -28.70
CA ARG A 30 27.79 16.60 -28.74
C ARG A 30 28.36 15.81 -27.55
N GLY A 31 29.64 16.04 -27.21
CA GLY A 31 30.26 15.42 -26.03
C GLY A 31 29.58 15.82 -24.72
N LEU A 32 29.36 17.14 -24.53
CA LEU A 32 28.70 17.67 -23.33
C LEU A 32 27.26 17.14 -23.17
N VAL A 33 26.49 17.09 -24.27
CA VAL A 33 25.11 16.56 -24.23
C VAL A 33 25.11 15.06 -23.89
N ARG A 34 26.04 14.27 -24.43
CA ARG A 34 26.16 12.84 -24.08
C ARG A 34 26.49 12.65 -22.58
N VAL A 35 27.45 13.41 -22.08
CA VAL A 35 27.82 13.38 -20.65
C VAL A 35 26.64 13.78 -19.77
N ALA A 36 25.89 14.83 -20.15
CA ALA A 36 24.70 15.27 -19.42
C ALA A 36 23.61 14.20 -19.41
N ILE A 37 23.35 13.51 -20.53
CA ILE A 37 22.37 12.42 -20.59
C ILE A 37 22.82 11.24 -19.74
N VAL A 38 24.07 10.81 -19.83
CA VAL A 38 24.60 9.72 -19.01
C VAL A 38 24.56 10.09 -17.52
N GLY A 39 24.92 11.31 -17.17
CA GLY A 39 24.83 11.83 -15.80
C GLY A 39 23.38 11.83 -15.28
N LEU A 40 22.43 12.26 -16.10
CA LEU A 40 21.00 12.24 -15.75
C LEU A 40 20.48 10.81 -15.55
N ILE A 41 20.85 9.89 -16.45
CA ILE A 41 20.47 8.47 -16.32
C ILE A 41 21.09 7.85 -15.07
N ALA A 42 22.36 8.13 -14.79
CA ALA A 42 23.04 7.65 -13.59
C ALA A 42 22.38 8.21 -12.31
N LEU A 43 22.00 9.48 -12.32
CA LEU A 43 21.30 10.14 -11.21
C LEU A 43 19.91 9.56 -10.99
N LEU A 44 19.15 9.30 -12.05
CA LEU A 44 17.84 8.66 -11.98
C LEU A 44 17.95 7.20 -11.51
N LEU A 45 18.93 6.46 -12.01
CA LEU A 45 19.22 5.10 -11.53
C LEU A 45 19.67 5.10 -10.06
N GLY A 46 20.55 6.01 -9.67
CA GLY A 46 20.96 6.19 -8.28
C GLY A 46 19.79 6.52 -7.38
N ALA A 47 18.95 7.48 -7.75
CA ALA A 47 17.73 7.80 -7.03
C ALA A 47 16.75 6.60 -6.96
N PHE A 48 16.63 5.81 -8.02
CA PHE A 48 15.81 4.61 -8.03
C PHE A 48 16.36 3.50 -7.13
N LEU A 49 17.68 3.32 -7.07
CA LEU A 49 18.35 2.33 -6.23
C LEU A 49 18.40 2.74 -4.75
N THR A 50 18.52 4.03 -4.44
CA THR A 50 18.52 4.56 -3.06
C THR A 50 17.12 4.62 -2.45
N LEU A 51 16.08 4.41 -3.25
CA LEU A 51 14.74 4.21 -2.72
C LEU A 51 14.66 2.80 -2.09
N GLU A 52 15.35 2.62 -0.97
CA GLU A 52 15.45 1.35 -0.26
C GLU A 52 14.07 0.77 0.04
N ASN A 53 13.86 -0.45 -0.45
CA ASN A 53 12.74 -1.28 -0.04
C ASN A 53 13.11 -1.90 1.31
N ALA A 54 12.64 -1.28 2.38
CA ALA A 54 12.79 -1.88 3.69
C ALA A 54 11.95 -3.17 3.77
N HIS A 55 12.52 -4.18 4.41
CA HIS A 55 11.86 -5.47 4.65
C HIS A 55 11.67 -5.67 6.15
N TYR A 56 10.50 -6.15 6.53
CA TYR A 56 10.21 -6.54 7.90
C TYR A 56 9.88 -8.03 7.97
N ALA A 57 10.45 -8.73 8.91
CA ALA A 57 10.14 -10.12 9.20
C ALA A 57 9.96 -10.33 10.69
N GLN A 58 8.89 -11.01 11.06
CA GLN A 58 8.56 -11.42 12.42
C GLN A 58 8.64 -12.93 12.50
N GLY A 59 9.43 -13.43 13.45
CA GLY A 59 9.47 -14.83 13.80
C GLY A 59 8.48 -15.19 14.91
N GLY A 60 8.56 -16.41 15.40
CA GLY A 60 7.75 -16.89 16.55
C GLY A 60 6.52 -17.68 16.12
N SER A 61 5.46 -17.64 16.95
CA SER A 61 4.26 -18.47 16.79
C SER A 61 3.40 -18.12 15.57
N THR A 62 3.50 -16.89 15.09
CA THR A 62 2.76 -16.38 13.93
C THR A 62 3.75 -15.61 13.05
N PRO A 63 4.61 -16.32 12.28
CA PRO A 63 5.61 -15.68 11.46
C PRO A 63 4.97 -14.97 10.28
N PHE A 64 5.44 -13.77 9.99
CA PHE A 64 5.02 -13.00 8.83
C PHE A 64 6.15 -12.09 8.32
N SER A 65 6.06 -11.69 7.08
CA SER A 65 6.98 -10.72 6.51
C SER A 65 6.30 -9.86 5.44
N PHE A 66 6.86 -8.68 5.19
CA PHE A 66 6.43 -7.80 4.12
C PHE A 66 7.52 -6.78 3.80
N SER A 67 7.43 -6.17 2.63
CA SER A 67 8.30 -5.07 2.21
C SER A 67 7.51 -3.76 2.19
N TYR A 68 8.15 -2.67 2.57
CA TYR A 68 7.53 -1.35 2.59
C TYR A 68 8.47 -0.28 2.05
N ARG A 69 7.91 0.85 1.68
CA ARG A 69 8.63 2.02 1.18
C ARG A 69 7.83 3.29 1.47
N GLY A 70 8.53 4.37 1.81
CA GLY A 70 7.88 5.65 2.11
C GLY A 70 7.10 5.68 3.43
N LEU A 71 7.29 4.67 4.27
CA LEU A 71 6.82 4.61 5.65
C LEU A 71 8.02 4.50 6.58
N HIS A 72 7.91 5.05 7.78
CA HIS A 72 8.95 4.99 8.81
C HIS A 72 8.47 4.12 9.96
N ARG A 73 9.37 3.27 10.47
CA ARG A 73 9.07 2.46 11.65
C ARG A 73 9.03 3.35 12.88
N VAL A 74 7.94 3.25 13.64
CA VAL A 74 7.74 3.91 14.93
C VAL A 74 7.67 2.87 16.04
N VAL A 75 7.69 3.32 17.28
CA VAL A 75 7.50 2.43 18.43
C VAL A 75 6.08 1.86 18.38
N PRO A 76 5.92 0.52 18.32
CA PRO A 76 4.60 -0.09 18.28
C PRO A 76 3.85 0.13 19.60
N GLU A 77 2.55 0.27 19.53
CA GLU A 77 1.68 0.34 20.71
C GLU A 77 1.58 -1.04 21.40
N PRO A 78 1.21 -1.08 22.70
CA PRO A 78 0.95 -2.35 23.36
C PRO A 78 -0.04 -3.22 22.57
N GLY A 79 0.36 -4.44 22.24
CA GLY A 79 -0.44 -5.35 21.43
C GLY A 79 -0.21 -5.22 19.92
N GLU A 80 0.83 -4.53 19.48
CA GLU A 80 1.26 -4.49 18.10
C GLU A 80 2.61 -5.18 17.92
N TYR A 81 2.78 -5.93 16.84
CA TYR A 81 4.09 -6.46 16.45
C TYR A 81 4.96 -5.39 15.80
N VAL A 82 4.35 -4.56 14.97
CA VAL A 82 5.04 -3.50 14.23
C VAL A 82 4.06 -2.39 13.89
N LYS A 83 4.58 -1.15 13.88
CA LYS A 83 3.86 0.04 13.43
C LYS A 83 4.75 0.84 12.50
N LEU A 84 4.20 1.23 11.35
CA LEU A 84 4.83 2.08 10.36
C LEU A 84 3.93 3.30 10.13
N GLU A 85 4.52 4.47 10.02
CA GLU A 85 3.78 5.71 9.79
C GLU A 85 4.45 6.58 8.74
N ARG A 86 3.64 7.39 8.08
CA ARG A 86 4.07 8.52 7.27
C ARG A 86 3.42 9.78 7.80
N HIS A 87 4.23 10.80 8.00
CA HIS A 87 3.78 12.10 8.45
C HIS A 87 4.09 13.17 7.40
N SER A 88 3.26 14.20 7.35
CA SER A 88 3.54 15.41 6.56
C SER A 88 4.73 16.17 7.13
N SER A 89 5.21 17.17 6.39
CA SER A 89 6.23 18.11 6.87
C SER A 89 5.81 18.88 8.13
N SER A 90 4.51 19.00 8.39
CA SER A 90 3.95 19.61 9.60
C SER A 90 3.75 18.61 10.77
N GLY A 91 4.24 17.36 10.64
CA GLY A 91 4.13 16.33 11.67
C GLY A 91 2.77 15.64 11.76
N ARG A 92 1.85 15.90 10.82
CA ARG A 92 0.53 15.27 10.83
C ARG A 92 0.56 13.87 10.24
N LEU A 93 -0.12 12.92 10.86
CA LEU A 93 -0.25 11.57 10.33
C LEU A 93 -0.97 11.60 8.98
N GLU A 94 -0.35 10.97 7.99
CA GLU A 94 -0.90 10.79 6.64
C GLU A 94 -1.29 9.34 6.39
N ASP A 95 -0.40 8.40 6.72
CA ASP A 95 -0.64 6.97 6.59
C ASP A 95 -0.12 6.23 7.82
N SER A 96 -0.81 5.17 8.18
CA SER A 96 -0.39 4.24 9.23
C SER A 96 -0.64 2.80 8.78
N TYR A 97 0.31 1.93 9.09
CA TYR A 97 0.24 0.49 8.87
C TYR A 97 0.72 -0.22 10.12
N ALA A 98 -0.16 -0.97 10.77
CA ALA A 98 0.18 -1.74 11.95
C ALA A 98 -0.23 -3.21 11.79
N VAL A 99 0.55 -4.12 12.38
CA VAL A 99 0.22 -5.54 12.45
C VAL A 99 0.04 -5.92 13.91
N ARG A 100 -1.13 -6.46 14.23
CA ARG A 100 -1.53 -6.87 15.58
C ARG A 100 -1.77 -8.38 15.64
N PRO A 101 -1.54 -9.04 16.76
CA PRO A 101 -1.96 -10.41 16.97
C PRO A 101 -3.48 -10.54 16.84
N LEU A 102 -3.91 -11.62 16.24
CA LEU A 102 -5.31 -12.02 16.14
C LEU A 102 -5.48 -13.38 16.82
N THR A 103 -6.38 -13.47 17.77
CA THR A 103 -6.75 -14.75 18.40
C THR A 103 -8.25 -14.92 18.29
N LEU A 104 -8.68 -16.02 17.68
CA LEU A 104 -10.07 -16.36 17.50
C LEU A 104 -10.53 -17.34 18.58
N PRO A 105 -11.81 -17.24 19.01
CA PRO A 105 -12.41 -18.22 19.90
C PRO A 105 -12.54 -19.59 19.22
N PRO A 106 -12.73 -20.69 19.97
CA PRO A 106 -12.99 -22.00 19.37
C PRO A 106 -14.17 -21.99 18.40
N TYR A 107 -13.98 -22.59 17.23
CA TYR A 107 -14.99 -22.69 16.18
C TYR A 107 -14.88 -24.03 15.45
N THR A 108 -16.01 -24.66 15.13
CA THR A 108 -16.08 -25.98 14.49
C THR A 108 -16.33 -25.95 12.99
N GLY A 109 -16.59 -24.78 12.42
CA GLY A 109 -16.83 -24.57 10.98
C GLY A 109 -15.55 -24.28 10.17
N GLY A 110 -15.73 -23.90 8.91
CA GLY A 110 -14.64 -23.52 8.02
C GLY A 110 -14.07 -22.13 8.32
N GLN A 111 -12.77 -21.94 8.08
CA GLN A 111 -12.05 -20.69 8.38
C GLN A 111 -12.69 -19.41 7.81
N SER A 112 -13.28 -19.49 6.62
CA SER A 112 -13.94 -18.33 6.01
C SER A 112 -15.22 -17.89 6.71
N GLY A 113 -15.91 -18.82 7.38
CA GLY A 113 -17.06 -18.50 8.22
C GLY A 113 -16.65 -17.97 9.58
N GLU A 114 -15.57 -18.50 10.14
CA GLU A 114 -15.02 -18.09 11.42
C GLU A 114 -14.58 -16.61 11.43
N LEU A 115 -13.87 -16.17 10.39
CA LEU A 115 -13.46 -14.77 10.26
C LEU A 115 -14.65 -13.83 10.16
N ALA A 116 -15.72 -14.21 9.45
CA ALA A 116 -16.92 -13.40 9.33
C ALA A 116 -17.64 -13.23 10.68
N LEU A 117 -17.79 -14.34 11.43
CA LEU A 117 -18.40 -14.31 12.77
C LEU A 117 -17.56 -13.48 13.75
N PHE A 118 -16.23 -13.64 13.72
CA PHE A 118 -15.33 -12.86 14.54
C PHE A 118 -15.41 -11.37 14.20
N ALA A 119 -15.52 -11.04 12.89
CA ALA A 119 -15.56 -9.66 12.41
C ALA A 119 -16.73 -8.87 12.99
N ALA A 120 -17.89 -9.48 13.17
CA ALA A 120 -19.03 -8.81 13.80
C ALA A 120 -18.69 -8.29 15.21
N GLY A 121 -18.16 -9.15 16.08
CA GLY A 121 -17.71 -8.72 17.41
C GLY A 121 -16.48 -7.78 17.37
N TYR A 122 -15.65 -7.90 16.35
CA TYR A 122 -14.52 -7.00 16.15
C TYR A 122 -14.97 -5.58 15.80
N ILE A 123 -15.96 -5.44 14.91
CA ILE A 123 -16.57 -4.15 14.53
C ILE A 123 -17.21 -3.48 15.74
N GLU A 124 -17.93 -4.23 16.59
CA GLU A 124 -18.52 -3.67 17.81
C GLU A 124 -17.44 -3.14 18.77
N ARG A 125 -16.30 -3.84 18.90
CA ARG A 125 -15.16 -3.33 19.70
C ARG A 125 -14.55 -2.07 19.10
N LEU A 126 -14.40 -1.98 17.78
CA LEU A 126 -13.93 -0.76 17.13
C LEU A 126 -14.88 0.42 17.40
N ARG A 127 -16.18 0.19 17.27
CA ARG A 127 -17.23 1.19 17.53
C ARG A 127 -17.24 1.64 19.00
N ALA A 128 -17.04 0.72 19.94
CA ALA A 128 -16.97 1.06 21.36
C ALA A 128 -15.70 1.83 21.73
N GLY A 129 -14.59 1.56 21.04
CA GLY A 129 -13.29 2.21 21.28
C GLY A 129 -13.11 3.55 20.58
N ASP A 130 -13.87 3.81 19.52
CA ASP A 130 -13.77 5.01 18.70
C ASP A 130 -15.14 5.58 18.37
N ARG A 131 -15.50 6.71 19.00
CA ARG A 131 -16.80 7.39 18.81
C ARG A 131 -16.99 7.93 17.38
N ALA A 132 -15.91 8.17 16.65
CA ALA A 132 -15.95 8.65 15.27
C ALA A 132 -15.96 7.52 14.24
N PHE A 133 -15.91 6.27 14.70
CA PHE A 133 -15.95 5.09 13.83
C PHE A 133 -17.27 4.99 13.07
N VAL A 134 -17.19 4.96 11.74
CA VAL A 134 -18.33 4.72 10.86
C VAL A 134 -17.98 3.57 9.91
N LEU A 135 -18.65 2.42 10.08
CA LEU A 135 -18.49 1.29 9.17
C LEU A 135 -18.93 1.69 7.75
N ARG A 136 -18.11 1.42 6.77
CA ARG A 136 -18.38 1.68 5.33
C ARG A 136 -18.57 0.40 4.54
N GLY A 137 -18.00 -0.70 5.02
CA GLY A 137 -18.15 -2.00 4.39
C GLY A 137 -17.36 -3.08 5.11
N GLU A 138 -17.73 -4.31 4.88
CA GLU A 138 -17.01 -5.48 5.34
C GLU A 138 -17.17 -6.63 4.35
N GLY A 139 -16.28 -7.61 4.39
CA GLY A 139 -16.44 -8.77 3.53
C GLY A 139 -15.18 -9.61 3.38
N LYS A 140 -15.36 -10.71 2.66
CA LYS A 140 -14.25 -11.61 2.31
C LYS A 140 -13.28 -10.91 1.36
N THR A 141 -12.00 -11.11 1.60
CA THR A 141 -10.92 -10.61 0.75
C THR A 141 -9.78 -11.64 0.69
N ARG A 142 -8.71 -11.30 0.00
CA ARG A 142 -7.50 -12.12 -0.07
C ARG A 142 -6.26 -11.23 0.02
N VAL A 143 -5.24 -11.75 0.70
CA VAL A 143 -3.90 -11.16 0.70
C VAL A 143 -2.94 -12.24 0.21
N ASN A 144 -2.35 -12.06 -0.97
CA ASN A 144 -1.45 -13.03 -1.58
C ASN A 144 -1.98 -14.47 -1.55
N ALA A 145 -3.18 -14.69 -2.09
CA ALA A 145 -3.90 -15.98 -2.09
C ALA A 145 -4.41 -16.46 -0.71
N VAL A 146 -3.96 -15.90 0.41
CA VAL A 146 -4.47 -16.24 1.74
C VAL A 146 -5.88 -15.66 1.91
N PRO A 147 -6.91 -16.48 2.21
CA PRO A 147 -8.24 -16.00 2.53
C PRO A 147 -8.21 -15.09 3.76
N ALA A 148 -8.90 -13.98 3.67
CA ALA A 148 -8.95 -12.96 4.71
C ALA A 148 -10.36 -12.38 4.82
N TYR A 149 -10.59 -11.58 5.85
CA TYR A 149 -11.80 -10.78 6.00
C TYR A 149 -11.41 -9.33 6.23
N GLN A 150 -12.08 -8.40 5.57
CA GLN A 150 -11.79 -6.97 5.70
C GLN A 150 -12.93 -6.23 6.36
N VAL A 151 -12.58 -5.19 7.09
CA VAL A 151 -13.48 -4.19 7.65
C VAL A 151 -13.01 -2.83 7.17
N VAL A 152 -13.88 -2.09 6.51
CA VAL A 152 -13.61 -0.79 5.90
C VAL A 152 -14.44 0.27 6.62
N TYR A 153 -13.82 1.36 7.01
CA TYR A 153 -14.47 2.38 7.85
C TYR A 153 -13.88 3.77 7.64
N THR A 154 -14.57 4.77 8.16
CA THR A 154 -14.02 6.12 8.37
C THR A 154 -13.92 6.39 9.87
N THR A 155 -12.97 7.22 10.27
CA THR A 155 -12.79 7.72 11.63
C THR A 155 -12.28 9.14 11.61
N VAL A 156 -12.15 9.77 12.76
CA VAL A 156 -11.57 11.11 12.91
C VAL A 156 -10.37 11.04 13.85
N LEU A 157 -9.20 11.41 13.33
CA LEU A 157 -7.97 11.46 14.11
C LEU A 157 -7.39 12.88 14.07
N GLY A 158 -7.20 13.48 15.25
CA GLY A 158 -6.71 14.86 15.34
C GLY A 158 -7.62 15.88 14.61
N GLY A 159 -8.93 15.68 14.63
CA GLY A 159 -9.92 16.54 13.98
C GLY A 159 -10.02 16.35 12.46
N ARG A 160 -9.41 15.31 11.89
CA ARG A 160 -9.41 15.05 10.45
C ARG A 160 -9.99 13.67 10.14
N GLU A 161 -10.77 13.60 9.07
CA GLU A 161 -11.26 12.33 8.56
C GLU A 161 -10.10 11.47 8.07
N MET A 162 -10.13 10.20 8.47
CA MET A 162 -9.20 9.16 8.03
C MET A 162 -10.01 7.99 7.46
N TYR A 163 -9.52 7.42 6.39
CA TYR A 163 -10.04 6.18 5.84
C TYR A 163 -9.28 5.00 6.44
N GLY A 164 -10.03 4.03 6.94
CA GLY A 164 -9.49 2.86 7.60
C GLY A 164 -9.86 1.55 6.89
N ARG A 165 -8.90 0.62 6.85
CA ARG A 165 -9.11 -0.75 6.40
C ARG A 165 -8.36 -1.71 7.31
N ASN A 166 -9.10 -2.59 7.97
CA ASN A 166 -8.51 -3.67 8.76
C ASN A 166 -8.67 -4.99 8.00
N VAL A 167 -7.61 -5.78 7.93
CA VAL A 167 -7.62 -7.09 7.27
C VAL A 167 -7.25 -8.17 8.28
N LEU A 168 -8.16 -9.08 8.51
CA LEU A 168 -8.03 -10.20 9.44
C LEU A 168 -7.56 -11.44 8.67
N LEU A 169 -6.43 -12.02 9.05
CA LEU A 169 -5.82 -13.18 8.40
C LEU A 169 -5.51 -14.29 9.40
N LEU A 170 -5.76 -15.52 8.97
CA LEU A 170 -5.30 -16.74 9.63
C LEU A 170 -4.33 -17.49 8.71
N PRO A 171 -3.30 -18.14 9.24
CA PRO A 171 -2.45 -19.03 8.45
C PRO A 171 -3.30 -20.19 7.89
N GLN A 172 -2.94 -20.67 6.71
CA GLN A 172 -3.64 -21.76 6.03
C GLN A 172 -3.29 -23.12 6.66
N ARG A 173 -3.60 -23.26 7.95
CA ARG A 173 -3.41 -24.49 8.73
C ARG A 173 -4.75 -24.94 9.28
N PRO A 174 -5.04 -26.26 9.31
CA PRO A 174 -6.25 -26.75 9.94
C PRO A 174 -6.36 -26.25 11.39
N ARG A 175 -7.54 -25.74 11.75
CA ARG A 175 -7.84 -25.24 13.10
C ARG A 175 -6.90 -24.11 13.59
N ALA A 176 -6.34 -23.30 12.71
CA ALA A 176 -5.57 -22.14 13.09
C ALA A 176 -6.44 -21.16 13.92
N ARG A 177 -5.96 -20.78 15.09
CA ARG A 177 -6.63 -19.85 16.01
C ARG A 177 -5.90 -18.53 16.17
N HIS A 178 -4.61 -18.56 15.83
CA HIS A 178 -3.73 -17.40 15.93
C HIS A 178 -3.36 -16.94 14.54
N GLY A 179 -3.52 -15.67 14.31
CA GLY A 179 -3.20 -15.01 13.05
C GLY A 179 -2.81 -13.57 13.30
N VAL A 180 -3.10 -12.72 12.33
CA VAL A 180 -2.80 -11.29 12.39
C VAL A 180 -3.98 -10.44 11.94
N SER A 181 -4.08 -9.26 12.50
CA SER A 181 -4.88 -8.16 12.01
C SER A 181 -3.96 -7.08 11.46
N ILE A 182 -4.10 -6.75 10.19
CA ILE A 182 -3.41 -5.63 9.55
C ILE A 182 -4.34 -4.42 9.65
N VAL A 183 -3.90 -3.37 10.35
CA VAL A 183 -4.65 -2.12 10.54
C VAL A 183 -4.02 -1.05 9.67
N MET A 184 -4.78 -0.46 8.80
CA MET A 184 -4.33 0.57 7.86
C MET A 184 -5.20 1.80 7.95
N LEU A 185 -4.56 2.96 8.02
CA LEU A 185 -5.22 4.27 7.97
C LEU A 185 -4.54 5.13 6.91
N THR A 186 -5.33 5.91 6.18
CA THR A 186 -4.82 6.92 5.25
C THR A 186 -5.67 8.19 5.33
N SER A 187 -5.02 9.33 5.20
CA SER A 187 -5.68 10.61 5.07
C SER A 187 -6.09 10.86 3.62
N PRO A 188 -7.38 11.06 3.31
CA PRO A 188 -7.82 11.34 1.94
C PRO A 188 -7.22 12.63 1.37
N THR A 189 -6.86 13.58 2.24
CA THR A 189 -6.23 14.84 1.82
C THR A 189 -4.75 14.69 1.45
N ALA A 190 -4.07 13.65 1.95
CA ALA A 190 -2.66 13.38 1.66
C ALA A 190 -2.46 12.42 0.50
N ASN A 191 -3.50 11.67 0.14
CA ASN A 191 -3.46 10.68 -0.95
C ASN A 191 -4.69 10.87 -1.85
N ALA A 192 -4.56 11.77 -2.82
CA ALA A 192 -5.65 12.10 -3.77
C ALA A 192 -6.11 10.91 -4.63
N GLN A 193 -5.34 9.82 -4.67
CA GLN A 193 -5.68 8.59 -5.40
C GLN A 193 -6.66 7.72 -4.61
N VAL A 194 -6.75 7.90 -3.28
CA VAL A 194 -7.67 7.16 -2.41
C VAL A 194 -8.92 8.01 -2.18
N THR A 195 -9.93 7.81 -3.01
CA THR A 195 -11.17 8.59 -2.99
C THR A 195 -12.24 7.99 -2.08
N SER A 196 -12.06 6.73 -1.68
CA SER A 196 -12.99 6.02 -0.79
C SER A 196 -12.24 5.11 0.20
N PRO A 197 -12.85 4.78 1.36
CA PRO A 197 -12.25 3.86 2.33
C PRO A 197 -11.96 2.46 1.78
N SER A 198 -12.71 1.99 0.78
CA SER A 198 -12.49 0.70 0.11
C SER A 198 -11.20 0.64 -0.70
N GLU A 199 -10.65 1.79 -1.08
CA GLU A 199 -9.41 1.94 -1.85
C GLU A 199 -8.17 2.03 -0.98
N VAL A 200 -8.30 2.04 0.35
CA VAL A 200 -7.15 2.01 1.27
C VAL A 200 -6.28 0.79 0.95
N ALA A 201 -5.00 1.03 0.69
CA ALA A 201 -4.00 0.05 0.24
C ALA A 201 -4.27 -0.58 -1.14
N SER A 202 -5.14 0.01 -1.98
CA SER A 202 -5.22 -0.30 -3.40
C SER A 202 -4.19 0.51 -4.19
N GLU A 203 -3.81 1.67 -3.66
CA GLU A 203 -2.79 2.57 -4.20
C GLU A 203 -1.96 3.21 -3.08
N GLY A 204 -0.94 3.98 -3.45
CA GLY A 204 -0.10 4.70 -2.52
C GLY A 204 0.87 3.83 -1.72
N VAL A 205 1.38 4.38 -0.61
CA VAL A 205 2.44 3.75 0.18
C VAL A 205 1.99 2.51 0.94
N LEU A 206 0.69 2.37 1.21
CA LEU A 206 0.09 1.22 1.92
C LEU A 206 -0.12 0.00 1.02
N LEU A 207 -0.15 0.17 -0.32
CA LEU A 207 -0.30 -0.94 -1.27
C LEU A 207 0.83 -1.96 -1.11
N ARG A 208 2.07 -1.48 -1.05
CA ARG A 208 3.23 -2.37 -1.06
C ARG A 208 3.29 -3.31 0.15
N PRO A 209 3.18 -2.83 1.42
CA PRO A 209 3.21 -3.73 2.56
C PRO A 209 2.04 -4.72 2.56
N LEU A 210 0.86 -4.35 2.07
CA LEU A 210 -0.24 -5.30 1.93
C LEU A 210 0.00 -6.31 0.81
N LYS A 211 0.45 -5.87 -0.36
CA LYS A 211 0.68 -6.73 -1.53
C LYS A 211 1.85 -7.71 -1.35
N THR A 212 2.84 -7.37 -0.55
CA THR A 212 4.01 -8.23 -0.27
C THR A 212 3.89 -8.99 1.05
N PHE A 213 2.77 -8.84 1.76
CA PHE A 213 2.55 -9.51 3.04
C PHE A 213 2.46 -11.02 2.86
N THR A 214 3.27 -11.74 3.60
CA THR A 214 3.25 -13.21 3.67
C THR A 214 2.99 -13.64 5.11
N LEU A 215 2.11 -14.62 5.30
CA LEU A 215 1.81 -15.24 6.59
C LEU A 215 2.26 -16.70 6.51
N GLY A 216 3.17 -17.10 7.41
CA GLY A 216 3.74 -18.44 7.47
C GLY A 216 2.94 -19.46 8.29
#